data_67fbbb154b3ac9e720c2e46e41d292ac
#
_entry.id   67fbbb154b3ac9e720c2e46e41d292ac
#
_cell.length_a   1.000
_cell.length_b   1.000
_cell.length_c   1.000
_cell.angle_alpha   90.00
_cell.angle_beta   90.00
_cell.angle_gamma   90.00
#
_symmetry.space_group_name_H-M   'P 1'
#
loop_
_entity.id
_entity.type
_entity.pdbx_description
1 polymer ?
#
loop_
_entity_poly.entity_id
_entity_poly.type
_entity_poly.pdbx_seq_one_letter_code
_entity_poly.pdbx_strand_id
1 'polypeptide(L)'
;MVNNLEFRKRNLIYLLVVCCLFVACDREKNKLRDGNKQYKESKFAESEKKYRESLAVDSTYAKAEYNLASASYKQEKGDKLLTAAKYYDSYQASLEQDDTSSYATTNYNLGNTYFKISQLDTVKQSEQYRFYLEKAKEYYKQSLRLNPQDSCAKYNLALTMHLLKDDEQKNKDQQQQQQDQQQQQQNQQQNNNNQQQPQQQNDNQNQNSGKQSEKTDKKPENNQMREGADKNKKQMERMLDALKNSEKQTLNKVKRKEEDNAQKRSIEKDW
;
A
#
# COMPACT_ATOMS: atom_id res chain seq x y z
N MET A 1 -48.42 -21.20 -52.78
CA MET A 1 -47.46 -20.04 -52.78
C MET A 1 -47.42 -19.31 -51.45
N VAL A 2 -48.49 -19.15 -50.69
CA VAL A 2 -48.57 -18.39 -49.42
C VAL A 2 -47.65 -18.99 -48.35
N ASN A 3 -47.56 -20.32 -48.20
CA ASN A 3 -46.77 -20.95 -47.14
C ASN A 3 -45.26 -20.74 -47.30
N ASN A 4 -44.73 -20.53 -48.48
CA ASN A 4 -43.31 -20.27 -48.70
C ASN A 4 -42.95 -18.83 -48.34
N LEU A 5 -43.89 -17.89 -48.43
CA LEU A 5 -43.66 -16.48 -48.07
C LEU A 5 -43.62 -16.32 -46.53
N GLU A 6 -44.51 -17.00 -45.81
CA GLU A 6 -44.55 -16.99 -44.36
C GLU A 6 -43.33 -17.73 -43.75
N PHE A 7 -42.88 -18.81 -44.37
CA PHE A 7 -41.65 -19.49 -43.97
C PHE A 7 -40.42 -18.65 -44.16
N ARG A 8 -40.32 -17.92 -45.27
CA ARG A 8 -39.20 -16.95 -45.52
C ARG A 8 -39.21 -15.78 -44.55
N LYS A 9 -40.37 -15.22 -44.26
CA LYS A 9 -40.51 -14.15 -43.27
C LYS A 9 -40.07 -14.62 -41.88
N ARG A 10 -40.50 -15.80 -41.44
CA ARG A 10 -40.11 -16.35 -40.14
C ARG A 10 -38.61 -16.60 -40.06
N ASN A 11 -38.00 -17.16 -41.09
CA ASN A 11 -36.54 -17.34 -41.14
C ASN A 11 -35.77 -16.02 -41.14
N LEU A 12 -36.28 -14.99 -41.81
CA LEU A 12 -35.70 -13.64 -41.80
C LEU A 12 -35.75 -13.00 -40.42
N ILE A 13 -36.87 -13.18 -39.69
CA ILE A 13 -37.01 -12.72 -38.31
C ILE A 13 -36.05 -13.45 -37.40
N TYR A 14 -35.88 -14.76 -37.50
CA TYR A 14 -34.87 -15.52 -36.74
C TYR A 14 -33.46 -15.07 -37.05
N LEU A 15 -33.15 -14.83 -38.33
CA LEU A 15 -31.82 -14.30 -38.73
C LEU A 15 -31.57 -12.92 -38.14
N LEU A 16 -32.56 -12.02 -38.17
CA LEU A 16 -32.48 -10.68 -37.57
C LEU A 16 -32.29 -10.75 -36.04
N VAL A 17 -33.02 -11.63 -35.35
CA VAL A 17 -32.89 -11.83 -33.89
C VAL A 17 -31.48 -12.36 -33.55
N VAL A 18 -31.00 -13.36 -34.32
CA VAL A 18 -29.64 -13.88 -34.15
C VAL A 18 -28.59 -12.81 -34.42
N CYS A 19 -28.72 -12.02 -35.49
CA CYS A 19 -27.81 -10.89 -35.76
C CYS A 19 -27.85 -9.83 -34.65
N CYS A 20 -29.03 -9.52 -34.10
CA CYS A 20 -29.13 -8.59 -32.94
C CYS A 20 -28.45 -9.12 -31.69
N LEU A 21 -28.50 -10.44 -31.44
CA LEU A 21 -27.80 -11.08 -30.33
C LEU A 21 -26.27 -10.99 -30.49
N PHE A 22 -25.76 -11.18 -31.72
CA PHE A 22 -24.30 -10.99 -31.97
C PHE A 22 -23.82 -9.56 -31.85
N VAL A 23 -24.62 -8.56 -32.24
CA VAL A 23 -24.28 -7.15 -32.10
C VAL A 23 -24.33 -6.70 -30.64
N ALA A 24 -25.17 -7.32 -29.82
CA ALA A 24 -25.24 -7.04 -28.37
C ALA A 24 -24.03 -7.61 -27.61
N CYS A 25 -23.41 -8.69 -28.11
CA CYS A 25 -22.42 -9.48 -27.39
C CYS A 25 -21.03 -8.81 -27.19
N ASP A 26 -20.76 -7.64 -27.79
CA ASP A 26 -19.44 -6.98 -27.71
C ASP A 26 -19.50 -5.56 -27.15
N ARG A 27 -20.65 -5.13 -26.60
CA ARG A 27 -20.80 -3.75 -26.13
C ARG A 27 -19.89 -3.45 -24.93
N GLU A 28 -19.77 -4.37 -23.98
CA GLU A 28 -18.87 -4.27 -22.83
C GLU A 28 -17.40 -4.21 -23.29
N LYS A 29 -17.00 -5.03 -24.27
CA LYS A 29 -15.63 -5.05 -24.81
C LYS A 29 -15.31 -3.77 -25.58
N ASN A 30 -16.27 -3.19 -26.31
CA ASN A 30 -16.05 -1.92 -27.01
C ASN A 30 -15.81 -0.79 -25.98
N LYS A 31 -16.61 -0.73 -24.91
CA LYS A 31 -16.41 0.22 -23.82
C LYS A 31 -15.06 0.02 -23.11
N LEU A 32 -14.65 -1.24 -22.90
CA LEU A 32 -13.32 -1.56 -22.38
C LEU A 32 -12.21 -1.04 -23.29
N ARG A 33 -12.30 -1.24 -24.62
CA ARG A 33 -11.31 -0.74 -25.59
C ARG A 33 -11.22 0.78 -25.58
N ASP A 34 -12.37 1.47 -25.53
CA ASP A 34 -12.40 2.93 -25.40
C ASP A 34 -11.71 3.38 -24.11
N GLY A 35 -11.99 2.72 -22.99
CA GLY A 35 -11.32 2.94 -21.71
C GLY A 35 -9.81 2.75 -21.79
N ASN A 36 -9.35 1.67 -22.42
CA ASN A 36 -7.93 1.39 -22.64
C ASN A 36 -7.25 2.46 -23.48
N LYS A 37 -7.93 3.01 -24.49
CA LYS A 37 -7.43 4.15 -25.28
C LYS A 37 -7.24 5.38 -24.40
N GLN A 38 -8.24 5.76 -23.61
CA GLN A 38 -8.15 6.91 -22.71
C GLN A 38 -7.06 6.70 -21.64
N TYR A 39 -6.89 5.48 -21.14
CA TYR A 39 -5.85 5.13 -20.18
C TYR A 39 -4.43 5.33 -20.73
N LYS A 40 -4.19 4.89 -21.98
CA LYS A 40 -2.91 5.09 -22.68
C LYS A 40 -2.60 6.57 -22.90
N GLU A 41 -3.62 7.40 -23.07
CA GLU A 41 -3.51 8.86 -23.20
C GLU A 41 -3.40 9.56 -21.83
N SER A 42 -3.26 8.80 -20.73
CA SER A 42 -3.23 9.29 -19.34
C SER A 42 -4.50 10.06 -18.92
N LYS A 43 -5.60 9.90 -19.63
CA LYS A 43 -6.93 10.45 -19.32
C LYS A 43 -7.66 9.50 -18.36
N PHE A 44 -7.19 9.44 -17.12
CA PHE A 44 -7.62 8.40 -16.17
C PHE A 44 -9.07 8.54 -15.72
N ALA A 45 -9.59 9.75 -15.61
CA ALA A 45 -10.99 9.99 -15.25
C ALA A 45 -11.96 9.55 -16.37
N GLU A 46 -11.63 9.86 -17.62
CA GLU A 46 -12.38 9.43 -18.81
C GLU A 46 -12.29 7.90 -18.98
N SER A 47 -11.13 7.34 -18.74
CA SER A 47 -10.90 5.91 -18.74
C SER A 47 -11.76 5.20 -17.70
N GLU A 48 -11.78 5.69 -16.45
CA GLU A 48 -12.65 5.18 -15.38
C GLU A 48 -14.12 5.19 -15.81
N LYS A 49 -14.59 6.29 -16.42
CA LYS A 49 -15.96 6.40 -16.92
C LYS A 49 -16.27 5.30 -17.93
N LYS A 50 -15.36 5.05 -18.90
CA LYS A 50 -15.54 4.01 -19.92
C LYS A 50 -15.56 2.59 -19.33
N TYR A 51 -14.74 2.31 -18.34
CA TYR A 51 -14.77 1.02 -17.66
C TYR A 51 -16.06 0.83 -16.84
N ARG A 52 -16.58 1.89 -16.22
CA ARG A 52 -17.89 1.86 -15.56
C ARG A 52 -19.03 1.63 -16.57
N GLU A 53 -18.96 2.23 -17.76
CA GLU A 53 -19.90 1.95 -18.86
C GLU A 53 -19.82 0.48 -19.32
N SER A 54 -18.62 -0.12 -19.32
CA SER A 54 -18.44 -1.55 -19.61
C SER A 54 -19.11 -2.42 -18.55
N LEU A 55 -18.89 -2.13 -17.27
CA LEU A 55 -19.50 -2.84 -16.14
C LEU A 55 -21.02 -2.62 -16.03
N ALA A 56 -21.54 -1.54 -16.57
CA ALA A 56 -22.99 -1.32 -16.65
C ALA A 56 -23.67 -2.25 -17.69
N VAL A 57 -22.90 -2.75 -18.68
CA VAL A 57 -23.37 -3.75 -19.66
C VAL A 57 -23.21 -5.17 -19.09
N ASP A 58 -22.04 -5.47 -18.52
CA ASP A 58 -21.73 -6.73 -17.85
C ASP A 58 -21.02 -6.44 -16.54
N SER A 59 -21.76 -6.57 -15.44
CA SER A 59 -21.27 -6.27 -14.09
C SER A 59 -20.22 -7.26 -13.58
N THR A 60 -20.07 -8.42 -14.25
CA THR A 60 -19.12 -9.48 -13.89
C THR A 60 -17.87 -9.48 -14.76
N TYR A 61 -17.72 -8.46 -15.63
CA TYR A 61 -16.60 -8.42 -16.56
C TYR A 61 -15.27 -8.08 -15.84
N ALA A 62 -14.59 -9.10 -15.37
CA ALA A 62 -13.39 -9.04 -14.55
C ALA A 62 -12.29 -8.10 -15.11
N LYS A 63 -12.07 -8.10 -16.45
CA LYS A 63 -11.10 -7.19 -17.08
C LYS A 63 -11.46 -5.72 -16.91
N ALA A 64 -12.76 -5.40 -16.91
CA ALA A 64 -13.20 -4.02 -16.68
C ALA A 64 -13.04 -3.60 -15.22
N GLU A 65 -13.24 -4.51 -14.26
CA GLU A 65 -12.98 -4.27 -12.84
C GLU A 65 -11.52 -3.94 -12.59
N TYR A 66 -10.59 -4.80 -13.07
CA TYR A 66 -9.15 -4.57 -12.92
C TYR A 66 -8.70 -3.25 -13.54
N ASN A 67 -9.17 -2.95 -14.75
CA ASN A 67 -8.81 -1.73 -15.46
C ASN A 67 -9.42 -0.48 -14.81
N LEU A 68 -10.64 -0.58 -14.25
CA LEU A 68 -11.25 0.48 -13.48
C LEU A 68 -10.45 0.77 -12.20
N ALA A 69 -10.05 -0.28 -11.48
CA ALA A 69 -9.17 -0.16 -10.32
C ALA A 69 -7.86 0.57 -10.69
N SER A 70 -7.23 0.16 -11.78
CA SER A 70 -5.99 0.76 -12.28
C SER A 70 -6.17 2.24 -12.65
N ALA A 71 -7.26 2.61 -13.33
CA ALA A 71 -7.55 3.99 -13.70
C ALA A 71 -7.87 4.87 -12.47
N SER A 72 -8.58 4.32 -11.49
CA SER A 72 -8.86 4.98 -10.22
C SER A 72 -7.57 5.21 -9.42
N TYR A 73 -6.69 4.20 -9.33
CA TYR A 73 -5.39 4.31 -8.67
C TYR A 73 -4.52 5.44 -9.23
N LYS A 74 -4.50 5.60 -10.56
CA LYS A 74 -3.70 6.63 -11.26
C LYS A 74 -4.19 8.06 -11.01
N GLN A 75 -5.41 8.25 -10.51
CA GLN A 75 -5.92 9.58 -10.16
C GLN A 75 -5.40 10.10 -8.82
N GLU A 76 -4.84 9.24 -7.97
CA GLU A 76 -4.15 9.54 -6.70
C GLU A 76 -4.97 10.32 -5.65
N LYS A 77 -6.28 10.44 -5.84
CA LYS A 77 -7.21 11.06 -4.89
C LYS A 77 -7.73 10.04 -3.89
N GLY A 78 -8.00 10.46 -2.65
CA GLY A 78 -8.39 9.53 -1.58
C GLY A 78 -9.60 8.68 -1.90
N ASP A 79 -10.69 9.28 -2.43
CA ASP A 79 -11.89 8.58 -2.89
C ASP A 79 -11.61 7.61 -4.04
N LYS A 80 -10.70 7.98 -4.94
CA LYS A 80 -10.29 7.15 -6.08
C LYS A 80 -9.39 5.99 -5.65
N LEU A 81 -8.52 6.19 -4.68
CA LEU A 81 -7.71 5.12 -4.11
C LEU A 81 -8.59 4.09 -3.39
N LEU A 82 -9.61 4.52 -2.65
CA LEU A 82 -10.58 3.61 -2.04
C LEU A 82 -11.40 2.85 -3.10
N THR A 83 -11.77 3.53 -4.19
CA THR A 83 -12.40 2.90 -5.34
C THR A 83 -11.47 1.85 -5.96
N ALA A 84 -10.19 2.16 -6.13
CA ALA A 84 -9.20 1.23 -6.67
C ALA A 84 -9.08 -0.03 -5.80
N ALA A 85 -8.96 0.12 -4.47
CA ALA A 85 -8.90 -1.01 -3.54
C ALA A 85 -10.13 -1.91 -3.69
N LYS A 86 -11.35 -1.32 -3.68
CA LYS A 86 -12.61 -2.06 -3.84
C LYS A 86 -12.63 -2.91 -5.12
N TYR A 87 -12.25 -2.34 -6.26
CA TYR A 87 -12.32 -3.05 -7.53
C TYR A 87 -11.17 -4.04 -7.75
N TYR A 88 -9.99 -3.82 -7.14
CA TYR A 88 -8.96 -4.87 -7.08
C TYR A 88 -9.39 -6.05 -6.21
N ASP A 89 -10.05 -5.81 -5.06
CA ASP A 89 -10.59 -6.88 -4.21
C ASP A 89 -11.69 -7.66 -4.95
N SER A 90 -12.61 -6.97 -5.66
CA SER A 90 -13.65 -7.59 -6.49
C SER A 90 -13.05 -8.45 -7.58
N TYR A 91 -12.08 -7.92 -8.33
CA TYR A 91 -11.35 -8.67 -9.36
C TYR A 91 -10.65 -9.90 -8.78
N GLN A 92 -9.99 -9.76 -7.63
CA GLN A 92 -9.32 -10.88 -6.98
C GLN A 92 -10.30 -12.01 -6.62
N ALA A 93 -11.50 -11.65 -6.17
CA ALA A 93 -12.54 -12.62 -5.83
C ALA A 93 -13.10 -13.38 -7.06
N SER A 94 -12.92 -12.84 -8.27
CA SER A 94 -13.34 -13.48 -9.54
C SER A 94 -12.27 -14.34 -10.18
N LEU A 95 -11.04 -14.37 -9.62
CA LEU A 95 -9.94 -15.16 -10.18
C LEU A 95 -10.11 -16.66 -9.90
N GLU A 96 -9.69 -17.48 -10.84
CA GLU A 96 -9.55 -18.93 -10.64
C GLU A 96 -8.41 -19.23 -9.65
N GLN A 97 -8.54 -20.27 -8.84
CA GLN A 97 -7.62 -20.58 -7.74
C GLN A 97 -6.17 -20.83 -8.18
N ASP A 98 -5.98 -21.28 -9.41
CA ASP A 98 -4.69 -21.60 -10.01
C ASP A 98 -4.02 -20.42 -10.74
N ASP A 99 -4.73 -19.29 -10.93
CA ASP A 99 -4.16 -18.08 -11.53
C ASP A 99 -3.28 -17.31 -10.55
N THR A 100 -2.21 -17.96 -10.10
CA THR A 100 -1.26 -17.40 -9.15
C THR A 100 -0.60 -16.10 -9.62
N SER A 101 -0.46 -15.92 -10.94
CA SER A 101 0.13 -14.71 -11.54
C SER A 101 -0.75 -13.49 -11.36
N SER A 102 -2.06 -13.63 -11.65
CA SER A 102 -3.03 -12.54 -11.45
C SER A 102 -3.23 -12.24 -9.97
N TYR A 103 -3.24 -13.27 -9.10
CA TYR A 103 -3.25 -13.07 -7.64
C TYR A 103 -2.02 -12.30 -7.16
N ALA A 104 -0.81 -12.67 -7.61
CA ALA A 104 0.42 -11.97 -7.24
C ALA A 104 0.37 -10.49 -7.63
N THR A 105 -0.01 -10.22 -8.88
CA THR A 105 -0.10 -8.85 -9.43
C THR A 105 -1.17 -8.02 -8.72
N THR A 106 -2.33 -8.61 -8.45
CA THR A 106 -3.43 -7.91 -7.77
C THR A 106 -3.06 -7.59 -6.31
N ASN A 107 -2.43 -8.52 -5.60
CA ASN A 107 -1.92 -8.27 -4.25
C ASN A 107 -0.87 -7.15 -4.25
N TYR A 108 0.04 -7.11 -5.24
CA TYR A 108 0.99 -6.01 -5.38
C TYR A 108 0.28 -4.66 -5.56
N ASN A 109 -0.74 -4.61 -6.42
CA ASN A 109 -1.51 -3.39 -6.68
C ASN A 109 -2.35 -2.96 -5.46
N LEU A 110 -2.92 -3.89 -4.72
CA LEU A 110 -3.59 -3.61 -3.44
C LEU A 110 -2.61 -3.06 -2.41
N GLY A 111 -1.42 -3.66 -2.30
CA GLY A 111 -0.34 -3.14 -1.46
C GLY A 111 0.01 -1.70 -1.80
N ASN A 112 0.23 -1.40 -3.08
CA ASN A 112 0.50 -0.05 -3.57
C ASN A 112 -0.66 0.92 -3.27
N THR A 113 -1.89 0.46 -3.41
CA THR A 113 -3.09 1.28 -3.18
C THR A 113 -3.20 1.66 -1.70
N TYR A 114 -3.10 0.71 -0.78
CA TYR A 114 -3.14 0.98 0.65
C TYR A 114 -1.93 1.79 1.13
N PHE A 115 -0.76 1.55 0.55
CA PHE A 115 0.41 2.38 0.80
C PHE A 115 0.16 3.83 0.39
N LYS A 116 -0.38 4.10 -0.81
CA LYS A 116 -0.72 5.46 -1.23
C LYS A 116 -1.79 6.10 -0.34
N ILE A 117 -2.80 5.36 0.09
CA ILE A 117 -3.80 5.87 1.05
C ILE A 117 -3.11 6.32 2.35
N SER A 118 -2.18 5.52 2.89
CA SER A 118 -1.44 5.90 4.09
C SER A 118 -0.62 7.18 3.91
N GLN A 119 -0.20 7.49 2.68
CA GLN A 119 0.61 8.68 2.39
C GLN A 119 -0.22 9.96 2.16
N LEU A 120 -1.55 9.90 2.15
CA LEU A 120 -2.40 11.09 2.09
C LEU A 120 -2.24 11.93 3.36
N ASP A 121 -2.13 13.25 3.23
CA ASP A 121 -1.92 14.16 4.37
C ASP A 121 -3.00 14.02 5.45
N THR A 122 -4.26 13.81 5.03
CA THR A 122 -5.39 13.57 5.93
C THR A 122 -5.29 12.27 6.71
N VAL A 123 -4.56 11.28 6.20
CA VAL A 123 -4.37 9.96 6.81
C VAL A 123 -3.11 9.92 7.66
N LYS A 124 -2.00 10.53 7.20
CA LYS A 124 -0.71 10.55 7.91
C LYS A 124 -0.80 11.08 9.34
N GLN A 125 -1.75 11.98 9.59
CA GLN A 125 -1.96 12.62 10.89
C GLN A 125 -3.09 11.97 11.69
N SER A 126 -3.65 10.86 11.21
CA SER A 126 -4.77 10.16 11.82
C SER A 126 -4.36 8.79 12.37
N GLU A 127 -5.16 8.25 13.28
CA GLU A 127 -5.01 6.86 13.77
C GLU A 127 -5.08 5.80 12.66
N GLN A 128 -5.64 6.16 11.50
CA GLN A 128 -5.76 5.25 10.36
C GLN A 128 -4.43 5.04 9.60
N TYR A 129 -3.41 5.88 9.84
CA TYR A 129 -2.11 5.77 9.18
C TYR A 129 -1.50 4.38 9.33
N ARG A 130 -1.40 3.91 10.57
CA ARG A 130 -0.88 2.57 10.88
C ARG A 130 -1.72 1.47 10.25
N PHE A 131 -3.04 1.59 10.31
CA PHE A 131 -3.96 0.61 9.71
C PHE A 131 -3.70 0.41 8.21
N TYR A 132 -3.56 1.49 7.43
CA TYR A 132 -3.30 1.38 6.00
C TYR A 132 -1.89 0.87 5.69
N LEU A 133 -0.87 1.20 6.48
CA LEU A 133 0.46 0.60 6.35
C LEU A 133 0.47 -0.90 6.65
N GLU A 134 -0.25 -1.36 7.67
CA GLU A 134 -0.39 -2.80 7.98
C GLU A 134 -1.11 -3.54 6.84
N LYS A 135 -2.15 -2.95 6.27
CA LYS A 135 -2.81 -3.47 5.07
C LYS A 135 -1.84 -3.60 3.90
N ALA A 136 -1.08 -2.55 3.60
CA ALA A 136 -0.08 -2.56 2.53
C ALA A 136 0.96 -3.66 2.75
N LYS A 137 1.50 -3.78 3.97
CA LYS A 137 2.46 -4.82 4.37
C LYS A 137 1.93 -6.21 4.09
N GLU A 138 0.70 -6.49 4.48
CA GLU A 138 0.10 -7.82 4.31
C GLU A 138 -0.09 -8.16 2.83
N TYR A 139 -0.59 -7.25 2.01
CA TYR A 139 -0.75 -7.47 0.57
C TYR A 139 0.60 -7.65 -0.16
N TYR A 140 1.64 -6.90 0.19
CA TYR A 140 2.98 -7.13 -0.36
C TYR A 140 3.53 -8.50 0.02
N LYS A 141 3.32 -8.97 1.26
CA LYS A 141 3.68 -10.32 1.66
C LYS A 141 2.94 -11.39 0.87
N GLN A 142 1.64 -11.21 0.65
CA GLN A 142 0.83 -12.13 -0.16
C GLN A 142 1.33 -12.17 -1.61
N SER A 143 1.62 -11.02 -2.21
CA SER A 143 2.24 -10.95 -3.53
C SER A 143 3.56 -11.72 -3.59
N LEU A 144 4.44 -11.52 -2.61
CA LEU A 144 5.75 -12.18 -2.55
C LEU A 144 5.69 -13.68 -2.24
N ARG A 145 4.65 -14.19 -1.60
CA ARG A 145 4.43 -15.64 -1.45
C ARG A 145 4.19 -16.31 -2.80
N LEU A 146 3.53 -15.61 -3.73
CA LEU A 146 3.21 -16.10 -5.06
C LEU A 146 4.31 -15.78 -6.08
N ASN A 147 4.93 -14.61 -5.97
CA ASN A 147 6.05 -14.19 -6.80
C ASN A 147 7.24 -13.70 -5.94
N PRO A 148 8.07 -14.61 -5.42
CA PRO A 148 9.20 -14.24 -4.55
C PRO A 148 10.29 -13.42 -5.24
N GLN A 149 10.25 -13.28 -6.57
CA GLN A 149 11.28 -12.55 -7.34
C GLN A 149 10.91 -11.09 -7.60
N ASP A 150 9.71 -10.65 -7.22
CA ASP A 150 9.28 -9.27 -7.43
C ASP A 150 10.11 -8.29 -6.58
N SER A 151 11.08 -7.63 -7.21
CA SER A 151 11.95 -6.64 -6.56
C SER A 151 11.19 -5.39 -6.14
N CYS A 152 10.14 -5.00 -6.89
CA CYS A 152 9.31 -3.85 -6.54
C CYS A 152 8.48 -4.14 -5.28
N ALA A 153 7.89 -5.34 -5.19
CA ALA A 153 7.15 -5.74 -4.00
C ALA A 153 8.06 -5.86 -2.77
N LYS A 154 9.29 -6.39 -2.92
CA LYS A 154 10.30 -6.43 -1.84
C LYS A 154 10.66 -5.03 -1.35
N TYR A 155 10.93 -4.11 -2.28
CA TYR A 155 11.25 -2.72 -1.94
C TYR A 155 10.11 -2.05 -1.18
N ASN A 156 8.88 -2.14 -1.72
CA ASN A 156 7.72 -1.51 -1.13
C ASN A 156 7.37 -2.12 0.23
N LEU A 157 7.54 -3.43 0.41
CA LEU A 157 7.40 -4.09 1.71
C LEU A 157 8.41 -3.55 2.72
N ALA A 158 9.70 -3.45 2.33
CA ALA A 158 10.76 -2.94 3.21
C ALA A 158 10.48 -1.49 3.64
N LEU A 159 10.09 -0.63 2.69
CA LEU A 159 9.70 0.75 2.97
C LEU A 159 8.51 0.83 3.93
N THR A 160 7.48 0.02 3.69
CA THR A 160 6.28 -0.02 4.55
C THR A 160 6.63 -0.47 5.96
N MET A 161 7.49 -1.49 6.12
CA MET A 161 7.95 -1.96 7.43
C MET A 161 8.80 -0.91 8.18
N HIS A 162 9.60 -0.14 7.45
CA HIS A 162 10.36 0.98 8.03
C HIS A 162 9.41 2.04 8.59
N LEU A 163 8.41 2.46 7.80
CA LEU A 163 7.43 3.46 8.23
C LEU A 163 6.61 2.99 9.44
N LEU A 164 6.27 1.71 9.52
CA LEU A 164 5.59 1.12 10.69
C LEU A 164 6.46 1.17 11.94
N LYS A 165 7.75 0.91 11.81
CA LYS A 165 8.71 0.99 12.91
C LYS A 165 8.88 2.42 13.41
N ASP A 166 8.98 3.37 12.48
CA ASP A 166 9.10 4.80 12.82
C ASP A 166 7.84 5.31 13.54
N ASP A 167 6.65 4.87 13.10
CA ASP A 167 5.38 5.18 13.75
C ASP A 167 5.33 4.61 15.17
N GLU A 168 5.75 3.36 15.35
CA GLU A 168 5.82 2.73 16.68
C GLU A 168 6.76 3.47 17.62
N GLN A 169 7.92 3.91 17.12
CA GLN A 169 8.88 4.67 17.92
C GLN A 169 8.32 6.03 18.35
N LYS A 170 7.69 6.76 17.43
CA LYS A 170 7.04 8.04 17.74
C LYS A 170 5.96 7.90 18.81
N ASN A 171 5.15 6.85 18.73
CA ASN A 171 4.11 6.59 19.71
C ASN A 171 4.69 6.27 21.10
N LYS A 172 5.80 5.53 21.18
CA LYS A 172 6.51 5.26 22.44
C LYS A 172 7.10 6.55 23.06
N ASP A 173 7.74 7.37 22.23
CA ASP A 173 8.35 8.62 22.68
C ASP A 173 7.28 9.60 23.20
N GLN A 174 6.11 9.67 22.56
CA GLN A 174 4.98 10.49 23.03
C GLN A 174 4.40 9.98 24.35
N GLN A 175 4.26 8.67 24.53
CA GLN A 175 3.78 8.09 25.79
C GLN A 175 4.76 8.37 26.95
N GLN A 176 6.06 8.27 26.69
CA GLN A 176 7.08 8.56 27.69
C GLN A 176 7.07 10.03 28.11
N GLN A 177 6.96 10.96 27.15
CA GLN A 177 6.83 12.39 27.45
C GLN A 177 5.59 12.72 28.29
N GLN A 178 4.45 12.05 28.02
CA GLN A 178 3.25 12.25 28.83
C GLN A 178 3.42 11.73 30.27
N GLN A 179 4.08 10.59 30.45
CA GLN A 179 4.39 10.05 31.78
C GLN A 179 5.32 10.97 32.57
N ASP A 180 6.38 11.48 31.92
CA ASP A 180 7.33 12.40 32.55
C ASP A 180 6.66 13.72 32.97
N GLN A 181 5.74 14.25 32.16
CA GLN A 181 4.96 15.45 32.51
C GLN A 181 4.01 15.20 33.69
N GLN A 182 3.37 14.06 33.75
CA GLN A 182 2.49 13.70 34.89
C GLN A 182 3.29 13.55 36.19
N GLN A 183 4.46 12.93 36.15
CA GLN A 183 5.35 12.84 37.33
C GLN A 183 5.84 14.20 37.81
N GLN A 184 6.19 15.12 36.88
CA GLN A 184 6.58 16.47 37.25
C GLN A 184 5.43 17.25 37.92
N GLN A 185 4.19 17.10 37.43
CA GLN A 185 3.02 17.74 38.05
C GLN A 185 2.72 17.18 39.44
N GLN A 186 2.83 15.87 39.65
CA GLN A 186 2.66 15.25 40.96
C GLN A 186 3.72 15.71 41.96
N ASN A 187 4.98 15.81 41.54
CA ASN A 187 6.06 16.28 42.38
C ASN A 187 5.90 17.77 42.78
N GLN A 188 5.37 18.59 41.89
CA GLN A 188 5.08 20.02 42.21
C GLN A 188 3.90 20.14 43.17
N GLN A 189 2.86 19.31 43.07
CA GLN A 189 1.76 19.33 44.05
C GLN A 189 2.17 18.83 45.44
N GLN A 190 3.06 17.85 45.54
CA GLN A 190 3.59 17.39 46.83
C GLN A 190 4.47 18.43 47.48
N ASN A 191 5.25 19.17 46.70
CA ASN A 191 6.12 20.24 47.22
C ASN A 191 5.33 21.47 47.72
N ASN A 192 4.23 21.82 47.05
CA ASN A 192 3.31 22.86 47.52
C ASN A 192 2.55 22.52 48.81
N ASN A 193 2.16 21.23 48.97
CA ASN A 193 1.51 20.79 50.20
C ASN A 193 2.44 20.74 51.40
N ASN A 194 3.74 20.53 51.22
CA ASN A 194 4.72 20.51 52.31
C ASN A 194 5.13 21.93 52.77
N GLN A 195 4.85 22.97 52.00
CA GLN A 195 5.10 24.38 52.39
C GLN A 195 3.96 25.02 53.20
N GLN A 196 2.82 24.32 53.39
CA GLN A 196 1.68 24.84 54.17
C GLN A 196 1.62 24.30 55.59
N GLN A 197 2.61 23.58 56.13
CA GLN A 197 2.70 23.30 57.56
C GLN A 197 3.42 24.45 58.30
N PRO A 198 2.84 25.01 59.35
CA PRO A 198 3.48 26.13 60.09
C PRO A 198 4.73 25.63 60.84
N GLN A 199 5.87 26.23 60.51
CA GLN A 199 7.11 26.06 61.24
C GLN A 199 6.96 26.54 62.65
N GLN A 200 7.05 25.66 63.62
CA GLN A 200 7.50 26.00 64.97
C GLN A 200 9.02 26.17 64.97
N GLN A 201 9.43 27.32 65.47
CA GLN A 201 10.79 27.78 65.62
C GLN A 201 11.71 26.76 66.28
N ASN A 202 12.89 26.58 65.73
CA ASN A 202 14.07 26.37 66.57
C ASN A 202 15.30 26.96 65.84
N ASP A 203 15.84 28.02 66.43
CA ASP A 203 17.10 28.64 66.08
C ASP A 203 18.26 27.65 66.30
N ASN A 204 19.09 27.46 65.30
CA ASN A 204 20.53 27.36 65.52
C ASN A 204 21.33 27.68 64.23
N GLN A 205 22.26 28.58 64.43
CA GLN A 205 23.24 29.08 63.45
C GLN A 205 24.08 27.96 62.83
N ASN A 206 24.33 28.01 61.54
CA ASN A 206 25.72 27.93 61.07
C ASN A 206 25.84 28.44 59.63
N GLN A 207 26.86 29.32 59.45
CA GLN A 207 27.35 29.89 58.20
C GLN A 207 28.00 28.78 57.35
N ASN A 208 27.81 28.77 56.05
CA ASN A 208 28.94 28.89 55.09
C ASN A 208 28.54 28.91 53.62
N SER A 209 29.05 29.93 52.93
CA SER A 209 29.61 29.95 51.58
C SER A 209 28.77 29.56 50.37
N GLY A 210 28.54 30.54 49.55
CA GLY A 210 28.00 30.52 48.22
C GLY A 210 28.82 29.77 47.19
N LYS A 211 28.07 29.36 46.18
CA LYS A 211 28.53 29.29 44.78
C LYS A 211 27.35 29.50 43.85
N GLN A 212 27.36 30.65 43.18
CA GLN A 212 26.59 30.89 41.97
C GLN A 212 27.00 29.85 40.90
N SER A 213 26.05 29.19 40.30
CA SER A 213 26.23 28.58 39.01
C SER A 213 25.19 29.13 38.05
N GLU A 214 25.66 29.91 37.11
CA GLU A 214 24.96 30.42 35.95
C GLU A 214 24.27 29.26 35.18
N LYS A 215 22.98 29.38 34.98
CA LYS A 215 22.26 28.58 33.98
C LYS A 215 22.44 29.25 32.63
N THR A 216 23.28 28.68 31.79
CA THR A 216 23.28 28.95 30.36
C THR A 216 22.19 28.11 29.71
N ASP A 217 21.14 28.79 29.28
CA ASP A 217 20.15 28.24 28.37
C ASP A 217 20.81 27.93 27.01
N LYS A 218 21.05 26.66 26.72
CA LYS A 218 21.36 26.19 25.39
C LYS A 218 20.21 25.34 24.92
N LYS A 219 19.46 25.87 23.97
CA LYS A 219 18.46 25.23 23.16
C LYS A 219 19.12 24.18 22.26
N PRO A 220 18.84 22.85 22.38
CA PRO A 220 19.32 21.82 21.45
C PRO A 220 18.17 21.22 20.66
N GLU A 221 17.57 21.99 19.74
CA GLU A 221 16.38 21.47 19.09
C GLU A 221 16.52 21.16 17.59
N ASN A 222 17.68 21.35 16.97
CA ASN A 222 17.77 21.16 15.51
C ASN A 222 18.78 20.09 15.04
N ASN A 223 19.63 19.55 15.89
CA ASN A 223 20.63 18.56 15.48
C ASN A 223 20.14 17.10 15.63
N GLN A 224 19.29 16.79 16.61
CA GLN A 224 18.78 15.42 16.79
C GLN A 224 17.83 14.98 15.69
N MET A 225 17.00 15.90 15.14
CA MET A 225 16.12 15.55 14.00
C MET A 225 16.92 15.27 12.72
N ARG A 226 18.01 15.98 12.46
CA ARG A 226 18.86 15.76 11.28
C ARG A 226 19.67 14.46 11.40
N GLU A 227 20.22 14.15 12.56
CA GLU A 227 20.91 12.88 12.79
C GLU A 227 19.98 11.66 12.72
N GLY A 228 18.74 11.79 13.17
CA GLY A 228 17.71 10.75 13.05
C GLY A 228 17.35 10.46 11.59
N ALA A 229 17.14 11.52 10.79
CA ALA A 229 16.83 11.40 9.36
C ALA A 229 17.97 10.75 8.58
N ASP A 230 19.22 11.10 8.86
CA ASP A 230 20.39 10.51 8.19
C ASP A 230 20.64 9.06 8.61
N LYS A 231 20.40 8.70 9.87
CA LYS A 231 20.46 7.29 10.34
C LYS A 231 19.38 6.44 9.66
N ASN A 232 18.17 6.97 9.53
CA ASN A 232 17.06 6.29 8.87
C ASN A 232 17.32 6.10 7.37
N LYS A 233 17.85 7.12 6.68
CA LYS A 233 18.25 7.04 5.28
C LYS A 233 19.33 5.97 5.09
N LYS A 234 20.37 5.95 5.91
CA LYS A 234 21.45 4.97 5.86
C LYS A 234 20.97 3.54 6.18
N GLN A 235 19.99 3.39 7.07
CA GLN A 235 19.37 2.10 7.35
C GLN A 235 18.53 1.62 6.16
N MET A 236 17.79 2.50 5.50
CA MET A 236 17.03 2.22 4.27
C MET A 236 17.96 1.81 3.13
N GLU A 237 19.06 2.52 2.92
CA GLU A 237 20.08 2.16 1.92
C GLU A 237 20.67 0.77 2.18
N ARG A 238 21.01 0.44 3.43
CA ARG A 238 21.49 -0.91 3.81
C ARG A 238 20.44 -1.99 3.56
N MET A 239 19.16 -1.70 3.80
CA MET A 239 18.06 -2.63 3.56
C MET A 239 17.84 -2.85 2.06
N LEU A 240 17.94 -1.79 1.25
CA LEU A 240 17.93 -1.85 -0.21
C LEU A 240 19.12 -2.67 -0.76
N ASP A 241 20.30 -2.46 -0.23
CA ASP A 241 21.48 -3.22 -0.65
C ASP A 241 21.36 -4.70 -0.26
N ALA A 242 20.82 -5.00 0.92
CA ALA A 242 20.55 -6.38 1.34
C ALA A 242 19.51 -7.06 0.42
N LEU A 243 18.46 -6.33 0.01
CA LEU A 243 17.46 -6.82 -0.93
C LEU A 243 18.05 -7.06 -2.33
N LYS A 244 18.85 -6.12 -2.86
CA LYS A 244 19.59 -6.28 -4.13
C LYS A 244 20.51 -7.47 -4.11
N ASN A 245 21.22 -7.68 -3.00
CA ASN A 245 22.12 -8.82 -2.85
C ASN A 245 21.35 -10.15 -2.77
N SER A 246 20.22 -10.19 -2.08
CA SER A 246 19.32 -11.34 -2.03
C SER A 246 18.75 -11.67 -3.41
N GLU A 247 18.33 -10.65 -4.18
CA GLU A 247 17.84 -10.78 -5.55
C GLU A 247 18.93 -11.35 -6.47
N LYS A 248 20.16 -10.80 -6.41
CA LYS A 248 21.31 -11.29 -7.19
C LYS A 248 21.64 -12.76 -6.88
N GLN A 249 21.59 -13.16 -5.60
CA GLN A 249 21.78 -14.55 -5.20
C GLN A 249 20.69 -15.47 -5.75
N THR A 250 19.44 -15.00 -5.76
CA THR A 250 18.31 -15.78 -6.26
C THR A 250 18.34 -15.91 -7.77
N LEU A 251 18.65 -14.83 -8.50
CA LEU A 251 18.88 -14.84 -9.95
C LEU A 251 20.00 -15.83 -10.32
N ASN A 252 21.08 -15.85 -9.57
CA ASN A 252 22.18 -16.80 -9.79
C ASN A 252 21.75 -18.26 -9.54
N LYS A 253 20.88 -18.50 -8.54
CA LYS A 253 20.32 -19.84 -8.28
C LYS A 253 19.37 -20.28 -9.40
N VAL A 254 18.55 -19.37 -9.93
CA VAL A 254 17.65 -19.67 -11.07
C VAL A 254 18.46 -19.99 -12.32
N LYS A 255 19.46 -19.17 -12.68
CA LYS A 255 20.34 -19.42 -13.83
C LYS A 255 21.03 -20.78 -13.74
N ARG A 256 21.58 -21.15 -12.57
CA ARG A 256 22.18 -22.47 -12.37
C ARG A 256 21.17 -23.59 -12.56
N LYS A 257 19.95 -23.46 -12.06
CA LYS A 257 18.90 -24.47 -12.28
C LYS A 257 18.49 -24.58 -13.74
N GLU A 258 18.43 -23.47 -14.47
CA GLU A 258 18.15 -23.47 -15.91
C GLU A 258 19.27 -24.12 -16.71
N GLU A 259 20.53 -23.85 -16.37
CA GLU A 259 21.71 -24.47 -16.95
C GLU A 259 21.76 -25.99 -16.66
N ASP A 260 21.48 -26.40 -15.41
CA ASP A 260 21.41 -27.83 -15.02
C ASP A 260 20.25 -28.55 -15.76
N ASN A 261 19.10 -27.90 -15.93
CA ASN A 261 17.99 -28.46 -16.66
C ASN A 261 18.24 -28.53 -18.18
N ALA A 262 18.96 -27.53 -18.74
CA ALA A 262 19.36 -27.55 -20.14
C ALA A 262 20.38 -28.69 -20.41
N GLN A 263 21.35 -28.90 -19.52
CA GLN A 263 22.28 -30.03 -19.60
C GLN A 263 21.56 -31.38 -19.49
N LYS A 264 20.61 -31.53 -18.58
CA LYS A 264 19.83 -32.78 -18.47
C LYS A 264 19.02 -33.07 -19.74
N ARG A 265 18.42 -32.05 -20.35
CA ARG A 265 17.69 -32.22 -21.62
C ARG A 265 18.57 -32.52 -22.82
N SER A 266 19.83 -32.06 -22.82
CA SER A 266 20.79 -32.45 -23.86
C SER A 266 21.23 -33.92 -23.72
N ILE A 267 21.45 -34.39 -22.50
CA ILE A 267 21.81 -35.77 -22.22
C ILE A 267 20.69 -36.77 -22.56
N GLU A 268 19.42 -36.37 -22.34
CA GLU A 268 18.23 -37.19 -22.70
C GLU A 268 17.96 -37.27 -24.21
N LYS A 269 18.54 -36.39 -25.03
CA LYS A 269 18.39 -36.41 -26.50
C LYS A 269 19.48 -37.20 -27.23
N ASP A 270 20.53 -37.61 -26.56
CA ASP A 270 21.64 -38.35 -27.16
C ASP A 270 21.48 -39.87 -27.04
N TRP A 271 20.24 -40.39 -26.77
CA TRP A 271 19.90 -41.83 -26.75
C TRP A 271 18.86 -42.19 -27.83
#